data_dc3c5569b3f9c4297d9a17745ad5da5e
#
_entry.id   dc3c5569b3f9c4297d9a17745ad5da5e
#
_cell.length_a   1.000
_cell.length_b   1.000
_cell.length_c   1.000
_cell.angle_alpha   90.00
_cell.angle_beta   90.00
_cell.angle_gamma   90.00
#
_symmetry.space_group_name_H-M   'P 1'
#
loop_
_entity.id
_entity.type
_entity.pdbx_description
1 polymer ?
#
loop_
_entity_poly.entity_id
_entity_poly.type
_entity_poly.pdbx_seq_one_letter_code
_entity_poly.pdbx_strand_id
1 'polypeptide(L)'
;LHDALPIFVPEGMKDKRILTMDLAGMIAGSKYRGEFEERMKKLIQEVKAAGNIILFLDEVHTIIGAGGAEGAIDASNILKPSLARGEIQLIGATTIVEYRKYIEKDAALERRFQPITVEEPTQEHCLNILKGLRTRYEAHHHVQIEEEALEAAVKLSSRYINDRFLPDKAIDVLDEACSKVSLRGFKVPDSIFTLEESVAELSKEMEEEICQGNMTEASLLRKERDEAANKLEQIKKRFHKRNADRTVAVTEEDIAGVVSQWTKIPVQKLAESESARLNKLEQTLHKRVVGQEEAVSAVAKAIKRGRVGLKDPKRPIGSFLFLGPTGVGKTELSKALAEALFGNEDAMIRVDMSEYMEKHSVAKMIGSPPGYVGHDDGGQLSEQVRRHPYSVILFDEIEKAHPDVFNILLQVLDDGHITDSQGRKV
;
A
#
# COMPACT_ATOMS: atom_id res chain seq x y z
N LEU A 1 15.48 -9.56 14.59
CA LEU A 1 16.55 -10.49 14.15
C LEU A 1 17.37 -11.08 15.32
N HIS A 2 17.12 -10.66 16.57
CA HIS A 2 17.83 -11.21 17.73
C HIS A 2 17.35 -12.59 18.19
N ASP A 3 16.22 -13.10 17.69
CA ASP A 3 15.59 -14.33 18.17
C ASP A 3 15.66 -15.53 17.20
N ALA A 4 16.39 -15.42 16.11
CA ALA A 4 16.71 -16.59 15.29
C ALA A 4 17.81 -17.39 15.98
N LEU A 5 17.42 -18.32 16.85
CA LEU A 5 18.32 -19.27 17.44
C LEU A 5 19.01 -20.10 16.33
N PRO A 6 20.34 -20.14 16.25
CA PRO A 6 21.07 -20.84 15.20
C PRO A 6 21.10 -22.35 15.46
N ILE A 7 19.92 -23.00 15.45
CA ILE A 7 19.80 -24.43 15.76
C ILE A 7 20.39 -25.32 14.64
N PHE A 8 20.51 -24.78 13.41
CA PHE A 8 20.97 -25.49 12.23
C PHE A 8 22.10 -24.77 11.47
N VAL A 9 22.94 -24.01 12.16
CA VAL A 9 24.04 -23.28 11.53
C VAL A 9 25.34 -24.11 11.65
N PRO A 10 26.16 -24.20 10.56
CA PRO A 10 27.49 -24.84 10.62
C PRO A 10 28.33 -24.25 11.75
N GLU A 11 29.19 -25.10 12.36
CA GLU A 11 29.98 -24.68 13.52
C GLU A 11 30.79 -23.40 13.30
N GLY A 12 31.32 -23.19 12.11
CA GLY A 12 32.06 -21.96 11.75
C GLY A 12 31.23 -20.69 11.67
N MET A 13 29.89 -20.79 11.79
CA MET A 13 28.98 -19.63 11.78
C MET A 13 28.33 -19.33 13.13
N LYS A 14 28.48 -20.21 14.13
CA LYS A 14 27.83 -20.03 15.44
C LYS A 14 28.26 -18.75 16.17
N ASP A 15 29.52 -18.34 15.97
CA ASP A 15 30.10 -17.16 16.61
C ASP A 15 29.97 -15.89 15.76
N LYS A 16 29.40 -16.00 14.56
CA LYS A 16 29.20 -14.83 13.68
C LYS A 16 28.05 -13.94 14.17
N ARG A 17 28.26 -12.65 14.12
CA ARG A 17 27.28 -11.62 14.48
C ARG A 17 26.91 -10.83 13.25
N ILE A 18 25.61 -10.65 13.01
CA ILE A 18 25.11 -9.78 11.95
C ILE A 18 24.86 -8.38 12.55
N LEU A 19 25.54 -7.38 12.01
CA LEU A 19 25.38 -5.99 12.43
C LEU A 19 24.81 -5.17 11.27
N THR A 20 23.70 -4.50 11.51
CA THR A 20 23.11 -3.58 10.53
C THR A 20 23.89 -2.26 10.54
N MET A 21 24.29 -1.80 9.34
CA MET A 21 24.99 -0.53 9.17
C MET A 21 24.00 0.52 8.66
N ASP A 22 23.83 1.59 9.41
CA ASP A 22 23.05 2.78 9.01
C ASP A 22 23.93 3.78 8.28
N LEU A 23 23.89 3.75 6.94
CA LEU A 23 24.63 4.67 6.09
C LEU A 23 24.10 6.10 6.20
N ALA A 24 22.78 6.27 6.30
CA ALA A 24 22.16 7.57 6.37
C ALA A 24 22.56 8.31 7.65
N GLY A 25 22.59 7.61 8.79
CA GLY A 25 23.07 8.14 10.06
C GLY A 25 24.55 8.49 10.05
N MET A 26 25.36 7.72 9.32
CA MET A 26 26.79 8.02 9.17
C MET A 26 27.06 9.27 8.32
N ILE A 27 26.25 9.51 7.29
CA ILE A 27 26.33 10.71 6.42
C ILE A 27 25.82 11.93 7.17
N ALA A 28 24.66 11.83 7.83
CA ALA A 28 24.04 12.94 8.56
C ALA A 28 24.93 13.49 9.71
N GLY A 29 25.80 12.67 10.28
CA GLY A 29 26.74 13.07 11.33
C GLY A 29 28.06 13.65 10.83
N SER A 30 28.28 13.77 9.49
CA SER A 30 29.52 14.29 8.92
C SER A 30 29.32 15.65 8.23
N LYS A 31 30.08 16.68 8.66
CA LYS A 31 30.03 18.00 8.02
C LYS A 31 30.81 18.05 6.68
N TYR A 32 31.79 17.18 6.51
CA TYR A 32 32.69 17.15 5.34
C TYR A 32 32.86 15.72 4.82
N ARG A 33 33.06 15.61 3.51
CA ARG A 33 33.28 14.33 2.83
C ARG A 33 34.42 13.47 3.46
N GLY A 34 35.52 14.08 3.84
CA GLY A 34 36.68 13.39 4.44
C GLY A 34 36.33 12.74 5.78
N GLU A 35 35.44 13.32 6.57
CA GLU A 35 35.01 12.80 7.87
C GLU A 35 34.19 11.49 7.71
N PHE A 36 33.31 11.42 6.72
CA PHE A 36 32.61 10.20 6.38
C PHE A 36 33.56 9.09 5.91
N GLU A 37 34.50 9.43 5.02
CA GLU A 37 35.49 8.46 4.53
C GLU A 37 36.35 7.89 5.67
N GLU A 38 36.73 8.72 6.62
CA GLU A 38 37.51 8.30 7.79
C GLU A 38 36.70 7.38 8.70
N ARG A 39 35.44 7.72 8.99
CA ARG A 39 34.53 6.90 9.78
C ARG A 39 34.30 5.53 9.14
N MET A 40 34.09 5.50 7.82
CA MET A 40 33.91 4.26 7.07
C MET A 40 35.16 3.39 7.11
N LYS A 41 36.37 3.96 6.92
CA LYS A 41 37.63 3.25 7.01
C LYS A 41 37.85 2.67 8.40
N LYS A 42 37.53 3.44 9.45
CA LYS A 42 37.64 2.99 10.85
C LYS A 42 36.72 1.81 11.12
N LEU A 43 35.44 1.90 10.70
CA LEU A 43 34.46 0.82 10.82
C LEU A 43 34.96 -0.45 10.12
N ILE A 44 35.47 -0.35 8.90
CA ILE A 44 36.01 -1.51 8.17
C ILE A 44 37.20 -2.14 8.93
N GLN A 45 38.08 -1.32 9.51
CA GLN A 45 39.21 -1.81 10.32
C GLN A 45 38.73 -2.55 11.57
N GLU A 46 37.73 -2.03 12.26
CA GLU A 46 37.14 -2.69 13.45
C GLU A 46 36.47 -4.01 13.08
N VAL A 47 35.71 -4.07 11.98
CA VAL A 47 35.08 -5.29 11.47
C VAL A 47 36.11 -6.35 11.11
N LYS A 48 37.21 -5.94 10.44
CA LYS A 48 38.34 -6.83 10.14
C LYS A 48 39.01 -7.36 11.39
N ALA A 49 39.25 -6.51 12.38
CA ALA A 49 39.88 -6.90 13.62
C ALA A 49 39.04 -7.89 14.43
N ALA A 50 37.72 -7.71 14.41
CA ALA A 50 36.79 -8.62 15.09
C ALA A 50 36.66 -9.99 14.41
N GLY A 51 36.73 -10.09 13.09
CA GLY A 51 36.74 -11.34 12.31
C GLY A 51 35.44 -12.16 12.33
N ASN A 52 34.54 -11.87 13.23
CA ASN A 52 33.26 -12.58 13.42
C ASN A 52 32.02 -11.76 13.04
N ILE A 53 32.20 -10.62 12.36
CA ILE A 53 31.11 -9.72 12.00
C ILE A 53 30.76 -9.91 10.54
N ILE A 54 29.44 -10.01 10.27
CA ILE A 54 28.83 -9.91 8.96
C ILE A 54 28.06 -8.59 8.94
N LEU A 55 28.39 -7.69 8.03
CA LEU A 55 27.66 -6.43 7.87
C LEU A 55 26.37 -6.66 7.08
N PHE A 56 25.27 -6.12 7.54
CA PHE A 56 24.03 -6.04 6.80
C PHE A 56 23.79 -4.60 6.38
N LEU A 57 23.54 -4.39 5.09
CA LEU A 57 23.24 -3.09 4.50
C LEU A 57 21.87 -3.16 3.83
N ASP A 58 20.95 -2.41 4.39
CA ASP A 58 19.71 -2.15 3.69
C ASP A 58 19.93 -1.08 2.62
N GLU A 59 19.14 -1.14 1.54
CA GLU A 59 19.27 -0.23 0.39
C GLU A 59 20.72 -0.14 -0.11
N VAL A 60 21.38 -1.29 -0.32
CA VAL A 60 22.81 -1.34 -0.69
C VAL A 60 23.15 -0.51 -1.95
N HIS A 61 22.17 -0.22 -2.80
CA HIS A 61 22.32 0.66 -3.96
C HIS A 61 22.73 2.10 -3.59
N THR A 62 22.43 2.54 -2.37
CA THR A 62 22.81 3.88 -1.86
C THR A 62 24.31 4.06 -1.73
N ILE A 63 25.08 2.96 -1.66
CA ILE A 63 26.54 3.00 -1.63
C ILE A 63 27.11 3.52 -2.95
N ILE A 64 26.42 3.32 -4.07
CA ILE A 64 26.91 3.58 -5.44
C ILE A 64 26.56 4.99 -5.91
N GLY A 65 26.47 5.97 -5.02
CA GLY A 65 26.26 7.35 -5.43
C GLY A 65 24.88 7.60 -6.02
N ALA A 66 23.83 7.29 -5.28
CA ALA A 66 22.45 7.65 -5.60
C ALA A 66 22.16 9.16 -5.52
N GLY A 67 23.16 9.98 -5.83
CA GLY A 67 23.06 11.41 -5.95
C GLY A 67 23.74 11.87 -7.22
N GLY A 68 22.97 12.11 -8.28
CA GLY A 68 23.44 12.79 -9.50
C GLY A 68 23.86 14.25 -9.29
N ALA A 69 24.19 14.65 -8.07
CA ALA A 69 24.75 15.94 -7.73
C ALA A 69 26.28 15.82 -7.66
N GLU A 70 26.99 16.77 -8.29
CA GLU A 70 28.45 16.95 -8.16
C GLU A 70 28.81 17.00 -6.66
N GLY A 71 29.46 15.95 -6.16
CA GLY A 71 29.84 15.82 -4.75
C GLY A 71 29.25 14.62 -3.98
N ALA A 72 28.46 13.75 -4.62
CA ALA A 72 27.94 12.53 -4.00
C ALA A 72 29.08 11.65 -3.47
N ILE A 73 28.94 11.21 -2.22
CA ILE A 73 29.93 10.40 -1.53
C ILE A 73 29.83 8.97 -2.09
N ASP A 74 30.84 8.54 -2.83
CA ASP A 74 30.92 7.18 -3.36
C ASP A 74 31.56 6.25 -2.32
N ALA A 75 30.74 5.72 -1.42
CA ALA A 75 31.17 4.76 -0.41
C ALA A 75 31.64 3.43 -1.04
N SER A 76 31.26 3.16 -2.29
CA SER A 76 31.64 1.92 -2.98
C SER A 76 33.15 1.81 -3.16
N ASN A 77 33.83 2.92 -3.44
CA ASN A 77 35.28 2.93 -3.63
C ASN A 77 36.06 2.58 -2.35
N ILE A 78 35.47 2.80 -1.18
CA ILE A 78 36.08 2.43 0.12
C ILE A 78 35.86 0.94 0.42
N LEU A 79 34.67 0.42 0.08
CA LEU A 79 34.28 -0.97 0.35
C LEU A 79 34.87 -1.95 -0.67
N LYS A 80 34.94 -1.60 -1.95
CA LYS A 80 35.44 -2.44 -3.04
C LYS A 80 36.77 -3.15 -2.76
N PRO A 81 37.83 -2.50 -2.21
CA PRO A 81 39.08 -3.16 -1.94
C PRO A 81 38.97 -4.26 -0.87
N SER A 82 38.19 -4.01 0.18
CA SER A 82 38.02 -4.94 1.31
C SER A 82 37.12 -6.12 0.95
N LEU A 83 36.07 -5.88 0.15
CA LEU A 83 35.26 -6.93 -0.45
C LEU A 83 36.07 -7.79 -1.42
N ALA A 84 36.96 -7.14 -2.20
CA ALA A 84 37.83 -7.82 -3.16
C ALA A 84 38.76 -8.83 -2.55
N ARG A 85 39.27 -8.50 -1.36
CA ARG A 85 40.21 -9.34 -0.64
C ARG A 85 39.52 -10.34 0.30
N GLY A 86 38.17 -10.34 0.37
CA GLY A 86 37.41 -11.18 1.29
C GLY A 86 37.65 -10.83 2.75
N GLU A 87 38.10 -9.61 3.05
CA GLU A 87 38.43 -9.15 4.41
C GLU A 87 37.18 -8.85 5.25
N ILE A 88 36.06 -8.59 4.59
CA ILE A 88 34.75 -8.34 5.19
C ILE A 88 33.67 -9.18 4.50
N GLN A 89 32.68 -9.59 5.25
CA GLN A 89 31.47 -10.23 4.73
C GLN A 89 30.32 -9.24 4.79
N LEU A 90 29.59 -9.09 3.67
CA LEU A 90 28.51 -8.13 3.51
C LEU A 90 27.28 -8.82 2.95
N ILE A 91 26.14 -8.57 3.56
CA ILE A 91 24.81 -8.90 3.04
C ILE A 91 24.15 -7.58 2.66
N GLY A 92 23.81 -7.41 1.38
CA GLY A 92 23.10 -6.22 0.90
C GLY A 92 21.67 -6.56 0.50
N ALA A 93 20.71 -5.75 0.95
CA ALA A 93 19.34 -5.81 0.49
C ALA A 93 19.07 -4.67 -0.49
N THR A 94 18.33 -4.94 -1.56
CA THR A 94 17.91 -3.92 -2.55
C THR A 94 16.75 -4.45 -3.39
N THR A 95 16.11 -3.58 -4.16
CA THR A 95 15.11 -4.00 -5.12
C THR A 95 15.75 -4.50 -6.43
N ILE A 96 15.03 -5.35 -7.18
CA ILE A 96 15.53 -5.87 -8.47
C ILE A 96 15.79 -4.73 -9.47
N VAL A 97 14.96 -3.67 -9.43
CA VAL A 97 15.10 -2.49 -10.31
C VAL A 97 16.38 -1.74 -10.00
N GLU A 98 16.65 -1.47 -8.74
CA GLU A 98 17.85 -0.77 -8.28
C GLU A 98 19.12 -1.61 -8.44
N TYR A 99 19.02 -2.92 -8.22
CA TYR A 99 20.12 -3.84 -8.51
C TYR A 99 20.57 -3.72 -9.97
N ARG A 100 19.64 -3.80 -10.94
CA ARG A 100 19.93 -3.65 -12.37
C ARG A 100 20.46 -2.25 -12.73
N LYS A 101 19.91 -1.22 -12.09
CA LYS A 101 20.27 0.17 -12.38
C LYS A 101 21.66 0.54 -11.86
N TYR A 102 22.06 0.06 -10.70
CA TYR A 102 23.25 0.50 -9.99
C TYR A 102 24.32 -0.59 -9.83
N ILE A 103 23.97 -1.82 -9.40
CA ILE A 103 24.95 -2.84 -9.06
C ILE A 103 25.40 -3.62 -10.29
N GLU A 104 24.49 -4.05 -11.13
CA GLU A 104 24.78 -4.81 -12.37
C GLU A 104 25.61 -4.00 -13.36
N LYS A 105 25.49 -2.67 -13.37
CA LYS A 105 26.32 -1.78 -14.21
C LYS A 105 27.73 -1.58 -13.69
N ASP A 106 28.01 -1.87 -12.43
CA ASP A 106 29.34 -1.79 -11.84
C ASP A 106 30.01 -3.15 -11.81
N ALA A 107 30.78 -3.49 -12.86
CA ALA A 107 31.43 -4.79 -13.00
C ALA A 107 32.33 -5.17 -11.82
N ALA A 108 32.77 -4.21 -10.99
CA ALA A 108 33.58 -4.48 -9.82
C ALA A 108 32.70 -4.97 -8.64
N LEU A 109 31.49 -4.49 -8.50
CA LEU A 109 30.54 -4.94 -7.46
C LEU A 109 29.81 -6.20 -7.90
N GLU A 110 29.36 -6.28 -9.14
CA GLU A 110 28.64 -7.45 -9.68
C GLU A 110 29.42 -8.76 -9.43
N ARG A 111 30.73 -8.76 -9.66
CA ARG A 111 31.60 -9.93 -9.44
C ARG A 111 31.81 -10.29 -7.97
N ARG A 112 31.36 -9.46 -7.04
CA ARG A 112 31.59 -9.61 -5.60
C ARG A 112 30.34 -9.92 -4.79
N PHE A 113 29.18 -9.63 -5.37
CA PHE A 113 27.89 -9.99 -4.80
C PHE A 113 27.30 -11.16 -5.57
N GLN A 114 26.89 -12.18 -4.84
CA GLN A 114 26.07 -13.24 -5.41
C GLN A 114 24.61 -12.81 -5.29
N PRO A 115 23.89 -12.56 -6.40
CA PRO A 115 22.50 -12.20 -6.32
C PRO A 115 21.65 -13.39 -5.84
N ILE A 116 20.81 -13.13 -4.84
CA ILE A 116 19.83 -14.08 -4.32
C ILE A 116 18.47 -13.39 -4.46
N THR A 117 17.64 -13.92 -5.36
CA THR A 117 16.29 -13.40 -5.53
C THR A 117 15.39 -13.96 -4.44
N VAL A 118 14.75 -13.05 -3.69
CA VAL A 118 13.72 -13.38 -2.71
C VAL A 118 12.37 -13.09 -3.36
N GLU A 119 11.62 -14.13 -3.65
CA GLU A 119 10.32 -14.03 -4.31
C GLU A 119 9.21 -13.70 -3.30
N GLU A 120 8.11 -13.15 -3.82
CA GLU A 120 6.89 -12.91 -3.05
C GLU A 120 6.35 -14.23 -2.48
N PRO A 121 6.00 -14.31 -1.19
CA PRO A 121 5.49 -15.54 -0.60
C PRO A 121 4.11 -15.88 -1.17
N THR A 122 3.80 -17.19 -1.21
CA THR A 122 2.46 -17.66 -1.57
C THR A 122 1.44 -17.19 -0.52
N GLN A 123 0.16 -17.18 -0.89
CA GLN A 123 -0.92 -16.82 0.04
C GLN A 123 -0.91 -17.69 1.30
N GLU A 124 -0.61 -18.98 1.16
CA GLU A 124 -0.52 -19.91 2.27
C GLU A 124 0.64 -19.59 3.23
N HIS A 125 1.82 -19.29 2.68
CA HIS A 125 2.97 -18.85 3.48
C HIS A 125 2.70 -17.50 4.15
N CYS A 126 2.03 -16.56 3.45
CA CYS A 126 1.64 -15.28 4.01
C CYS A 126 0.67 -15.45 5.19
N LEU A 127 -0.31 -16.35 5.08
CA LEU A 127 -1.22 -16.67 6.20
C LEU A 127 -0.46 -17.19 7.42
N ASN A 128 0.53 -18.05 7.22
CA ASN A 128 1.37 -18.54 8.32
C ASN A 128 2.18 -17.42 8.97
N ILE A 129 2.69 -16.46 8.18
CA ILE A 129 3.37 -15.28 8.71
C ILE A 129 2.42 -14.45 9.57
N LEU A 130 1.19 -14.17 9.09
CA LEU A 130 0.19 -13.42 9.86
C LEU A 130 -0.22 -14.14 11.14
N LYS A 131 -0.38 -15.47 11.12
CA LYS A 131 -0.62 -16.27 12.32
C LYS A 131 0.50 -16.13 13.35
N GLY A 132 1.76 -16.08 12.90
CA GLY A 132 2.92 -15.84 13.77
C GLY A 132 2.97 -14.43 14.36
N LEU A 133 2.44 -13.42 13.65
CA LEU A 133 2.39 -12.04 14.09
C LEU A 133 1.17 -11.71 14.96
N ARG A 134 0.11 -12.53 14.89
CA ARG A 134 -1.21 -12.32 15.53
C ARG A 134 -1.07 -11.85 16.99
N THR A 135 -0.38 -12.60 17.80
CA THR A 135 -0.25 -12.32 19.25
C THR A 135 0.40 -10.96 19.53
N ARG A 136 1.35 -10.52 18.68
CA ARG A 136 2.00 -9.22 18.83
C ARG A 136 1.06 -8.08 18.48
N TYR A 137 0.25 -8.22 17.40
CA TYR A 137 -0.75 -7.23 17.01
C TYR A 137 -1.91 -7.18 18.01
N GLU A 138 -2.38 -8.32 18.51
CA GLU A 138 -3.42 -8.38 19.55
C GLU A 138 -2.97 -7.64 20.82
N ALA A 139 -1.72 -7.85 21.24
CA ALA A 139 -1.16 -7.17 22.41
C ALA A 139 -0.96 -5.66 22.18
N HIS A 140 -0.56 -5.25 20.97
CA HIS A 140 -0.28 -3.85 20.64
C HIS A 140 -1.55 -3.02 20.54
N HIS A 141 -2.58 -3.53 19.86
CA HIS A 141 -3.84 -2.81 19.61
C HIS A 141 -4.92 -3.09 20.64
N HIS A 142 -4.69 -4.01 21.59
CA HIS A 142 -5.67 -4.47 22.59
C HIS A 142 -6.96 -4.98 21.95
N VAL A 143 -6.84 -5.77 20.90
CA VAL A 143 -7.93 -6.41 20.14
C VAL A 143 -7.72 -7.92 20.08
N GLN A 144 -8.76 -8.66 19.73
CA GLN A 144 -8.67 -10.08 19.39
C GLN A 144 -8.87 -10.25 17.89
N ILE A 145 -8.01 -11.01 17.21
CA ILE A 145 -8.08 -11.19 15.76
C ILE A 145 -8.67 -12.56 15.47
N GLU A 146 -9.79 -12.61 14.75
CA GLU A 146 -10.39 -13.85 14.30
C GLU A 146 -9.56 -14.50 13.19
N GLU A 147 -9.66 -15.84 13.04
CA GLU A 147 -8.90 -16.55 12.02
C GLU A 147 -9.37 -16.18 10.61
N GLU A 148 -10.69 -16.02 10.46
CA GLU A 148 -11.34 -15.55 9.24
C GLU A 148 -10.84 -14.16 8.81
N ALA A 149 -10.52 -13.29 9.77
CA ALA A 149 -9.95 -11.99 9.47
C ALA A 149 -8.53 -12.10 8.88
N LEU A 150 -7.70 -13.02 9.36
CA LEU A 150 -6.38 -13.27 8.80
C LEU A 150 -6.46 -13.81 7.37
N GLU A 151 -7.36 -14.76 7.12
CA GLU A 151 -7.60 -15.31 5.79
C GLU A 151 -8.12 -14.23 4.83
N ALA A 152 -9.07 -13.40 5.30
CA ALA A 152 -9.60 -12.28 4.55
C ALA A 152 -8.51 -11.24 4.23
N ALA A 153 -7.62 -10.93 5.17
CA ALA A 153 -6.51 -9.99 4.93
C ALA A 153 -5.60 -10.46 3.79
N VAL A 154 -5.23 -11.73 3.76
CA VAL A 154 -4.41 -12.29 2.68
C VAL A 154 -5.17 -12.34 1.36
N LYS A 155 -6.41 -12.86 1.37
CA LYS A 155 -7.22 -13.08 0.16
C LYS A 155 -7.64 -11.77 -0.50
N LEU A 156 -8.13 -10.80 0.31
CA LEU A 156 -8.63 -9.53 -0.22
C LEU A 156 -7.47 -8.62 -0.64
N SER A 157 -6.37 -8.56 0.12
CA SER A 157 -5.20 -7.78 -0.28
C SER A 157 -4.55 -8.33 -1.55
N SER A 158 -4.45 -9.65 -1.69
CA SER A 158 -3.91 -10.29 -2.90
C SER A 158 -4.77 -10.02 -4.13
N ARG A 159 -6.11 -9.96 -3.96
CA ARG A 159 -7.06 -9.79 -5.06
C ARG A 159 -7.25 -8.33 -5.46
N TYR A 160 -7.24 -7.39 -4.51
CA TYR A 160 -7.67 -6.01 -4.75
C TYR A 160 -6.56 -4.97 -4.65
N ILE A 161 -5.40 -5.32 -4.07
CA ILE A 161 -4.25 -4.42 -3.91
C ILE A 161 -3.10 -4.93 -4.80
N ASN A 162 -2.88 -4.29 -5.95
CA ASN A 162 -1.90 -4.73 -6.95
C ASN A 162 -0.63 -3.87 -6.97
N ASP A 163 -0.60 -2.76 -6.26
CA ASP A 163 0.54 -1.83 -6.19
C ASP A 163 1.58 -2.21 -5.12
N ARG A 164 1.28 -3.22 -4.30
CA ARG A 164 2.13 -3.72 -3.22
C ARG A 164 2.23 -5.25 -3.26
N PHE A 165 3.26 -5.79 -2.59
CA PHE A 165 3.54 -7.22 -2.54
C PHE A 165 3.14 -7.85 -1.20
N LEU A 166 2.89 -9.16 -1.20
CA LEU A 166 2.80 -9.94 0.04
C LEU A 166 4.21 -10.11 0.64
N PRO A 167 4.36 -10.17 1.97
CA PRO A 167 3.28 -10.12 2.97
C PRO A 167 2.83 -8.72 3.37
N ASP A 168 3.58 -7.66 3.01
CA ASP A 168 3.42 -6.30 3.51
C ASP A 168 2.00 -5.77 3.35
N LYS A 169 1.39 -5.90 2.16
CA LYS A 169 0.02 -5.43 1.92
C LYS A 169 -1.03 -6.10 2.82
N ALA A 170 -0.82 -7.37 3.19
CA ALA A 170 -1.73 -8.07 4.08
C ALA A 170 -1.51 -7.66 5.55
N ILE A 171 -0.27 -7.41 5.92
CA ILE A 171 0.12 -6.90 7.25
C ILE A 171 -0.44 -5.50 7.44
N ASP A 172 -0.26 -4.60 6.48
CA ASP A 172 -0.75 -3.22 6.53
C ASP A 172 -2.27 -3.15 6.67
N VAL A 173 -3.01 -3.99 5.89
CA VAL A 173 -4.47 -4.08 5.98
C VAL A 173 -4.91 -4.58 7.36
N LEU A 174 -4.20 -5.56 7.91
CA LEU A 174 -4.49 -6.10 9.24
C LEU A 174 -4.22 -5.06 10.33
N ASP A 175 -3.10 -4.36 10.25
CA ASP A 175 -2.71 -3.31 11.21
C ASP A 175 -3.74 -2.17 11.23
N GLU A 176 -4.15 -1.68 10.04
CA GLU A 176 -5.16 -0.63 9.95
C GLU A 176 -6.53 -1.09 10.45
N ALA A 177 -6.92 -2.36 10.19
CA ALA A 177 -8.17 -2.90 10.71
C ALA A 177 -8.14 -3.00 12.24
N CYS A 178 -7.03 -3.49 12.82
CA CYS A 178 -6.84 -3.53 14.27
C CYS A 178 -6.92 -2.13 14.89
N SER A 179 -6.26 -1.14 14.28
CA SER A 179 -6.31 0.25 14.71
C SER A 179 -7.72 0.82 14.69
N LYS A 180 -8.48 0.61 13.61
CA LYS A 180 -9.88 1.07 13.49
C LYS A 180 -10.79 0.43 14.52
N VAL A 181 -10.66 -0.88 14.74
CA VAL A 181 -11.47 -1.62 15.70
C VAL A 181 -11.15 -1.16 17.12
N SER A 182 -9.87 -0.97 17.43
CA SER A 182 -9.43 -0.41 18.73
C SER A 182 -10.05 0.97 18.97
N LEU A 183 -10.03 1.86 17.97
CA LEU A 183 -10.63 3.21 18.06
C LEU A 183 -12.16 3.18 18.18
N ARG A 184 -12.87 2.25 17.57
CA ARG A 184 -14.34 2.11 17.73
C ARG A 184 -14.75 1.87 19.19
N GLY A 185 -13.88 1.24 19.98
CA GLY A 185 -14.08 1.06 21.42
C GLY A 185 -13.93 2.34 22.25
N PHE A 186 -13.28 3.37 21.68
CA PHE A 186 -12.91 4.62 22.34
C PHE A 186 -13.96 5.73 22.13
N LYS A 187 -15.24 5.46 22.37
CA LYS A 187 -16.20 6.56 22.51
C LYS A 187 -16.02 7.20 23.89
N VAL A 188 -15.35 8.35 23.93
CA VAL A 188 -15.27 9.18 25.12
C VAL A 188 -16.70 9.63 25.46
N PRO A 189 -17.22 9.39 26.66
CA PRO A 189 -18.55 9.86 27.04
C PRO A 189 -18.62 11.39 27.00
N ASP A 190 -19.70 11.94 26.47
CA ASP A 190 -19.93 13.39 26.41
C ASP A 190 -19.80 14.06 27.79
N SER A 191 -20.11 13.31 28.86
CA SER A 191 -19.92 13.76 30.25
C SER A 191 -18.48 14.08 30.62
N ILE A 192 -17.46 13.55 29.94
CA ILE A 192 -16.07 13.90 30.16
C ILE A 192 -15.80 15.30 29.57
N PHE A 193 -16.26 15.54 28.34
CA PHE A 193 -16.09 16.86 27.69
C PHE A 193 -16.81 17.97 28.46
N THR A 194 -18.06 17.76 28.87
CA THR A 194 -18.82 18.74 29.62
C THR A 194 -18.18 19.08 30.98
N LEU A 195 -17.61 18.08 31.67
CA LEU A 195 -16.89 18.32 32.91
C LEU A 195 -15.53 18.98 32.71
N GLU A 196 -14.83 18.70 31.61
CA GLU A 196 -13.58 19.40 31.25
C GLU A 196 -13.85 20.88 30.96
N GLU A 197 -14.90 21.20 30.22
CA GLU A 197 -15.35 22.58 29.98
C GLU A 197 -15.71 23.28 31.29
N SER A 198 -16.53 22.64 32.13
CA SER A 198 -16.91 23.21 33.41
C SER A 198 -15.71 23.50 34.34
N VAL A 199 -14.72 22.59 34.40
CA VAL A 199 -13.49 22.80 35.18
C VAL A 199 -12.66 23.96 34.59
N ALA A 200 -12.61 24.12 33.27
CA ALA A 200 -11.91 25.21 32.63
C ALA A 200 -12.60 26.55 32.85
N GLU A 201 -13.93 26.61 32.75
CA GLU A 201 -14.74 27.82 33.06
C GLU A 201 -14.59 28.24 34.53
N LEU A 202 -14.79 27.32 35.47
CA LEU A 202 -14.62 27.61 36.91
C LEU A 202 -13.19 28.07 37.25
N SER A 203 -12.18 27.56 36.55
CA SER A 203 -10.79 28.01 36.75
C SER A 203 -10.60 29.43 36.26
N LYS A 204 -11.23 29.81 35.16
CA LYS A 204 -11.16 31.16 34.60
C LYS A 204 -11.90 32.17 35.47
N GLU A 205 -13.12 31.84 35.90
CA GLU A 205 -13.90 32.66 36.82
C GLU A 205 -13.17 32.87 38.15
N MET A 206 -12.54 31.82 38.68
CA MET A 206 -11.73 31.90 39.89
C MET A 206 -10.55 32.88 39.72
N GLU A 207 -9.85 32.85 38.58
CA GLU A 207 -8.75 33.76 38.27
C GLU A 207 -9.24 35.20 38.15
N GLU A 208 -10.39 35.44 37.55
CA GLU A 208 -11.02 36.76 37.41
C GLU A 208 -11.38 37.34 38.80
N GLU A 209 -11.99 36.55 39.69
CA GLU A 209 -12.33 36.96 41.06
C GLU A 209 -11.10 37.22 41.93
N ILE A 210 -10.03 36.48 41.75
CA ILE A 210 -8.73 36.74 42.39
C ILE A 210 -8.17 38.10 41.95
N CYS A 211 -8.24 38.41 40.66
CA CYS A 211 -7.79 39.69 40.10
C CYS A 211 -8.62 40.87 40.60
N GLN A 212 -9.90 40.67 40.91
CA GLN A 212 -10.81 41.67 41.47
C GLN A 212 -10.67 41.83 43.00
N GLY A 213 -9.93 40.92 43.65
CA GLY A 213 -9.71 40.94 45.11
C GLY A 213 -10.80 40.27 45.94
N ASN A 214 -11.75 39.56 45.30
CA ASN A 214 -12.88 38.89 45.95
C ASN A 214 -12.50 37.48 46.46
N MET A 215 -11.66 37.44 47.51
CA MET A 215 -11.10 36.17 48.03
C MET A 215 -12.14 35.18 48.57
N THR A 216 -13.29 35.64 49.02
CA THR A 216 -14.39 34.80 49.51
C THR A 216 -15.05 34.05 48.35
N GLU A 217 -15.37 34.71 47.26
CA GLU A 217 -15.95 34.19 46.04
C GLU A 217 -14.98 33.22 45.35
N ALA A 218 -13.71 33.60 45.19
CA ALA A 218 -12.64 32.77 44.66
C ALA A 218 -12.47 31.47 45.47
N SER A 219 -12.66 31.50 46.79
CA SER A 219 -12.59 30.29 47.62
C SER A 219 -13.78 29.33 47.45
N LEU A 220 -14.95 29.85 47.11
CA LEU A 220 -16.13 29.04 46.75
C LEU A 220 -15.95 28.38 45.36
N LEU A 221 -15.58 29.17 44.38
CA LEU A 221 -15.28 28.68 43.02
C LEU A 221 -14.20 27.61 43.02
N ARG A 222 -13.18 27.76 43.87
CA ARG A 222 -12.15 26.74 44.03
C ARG A 222 -12.72 25.40 44.53
N LYS A 223 -13.64 25.41 45.49
CA LYS A 223 -14.28 24.19 46.00
C LYS A 223 -15.10 23.51 44.90
N GLU A 224 -15.89 24.29 44.16
CA GLU A 224 -16.70 23.78 43.04
C GLU A 224 -15.85 23.20 41.96
N ARG A 225 -14.74 23.87 41.57
CA ARG A 225 -13.75 23.35 40.61
C ARG A 225 -13.13 22.04 41.08
N ASP A 226 -12.70 21.97 42.37
CA ASP A 226 -12.06 20.79 42.94
C ASP A 226 -13.04 19.60 43.00
N GLU A 227 -14.32 19.84 43.28
CA GLU A 227 -15.38 18.83 43.23
C GLU A 227 -15.62 18.33 41.77
N ALA A 228 -15.68 19.23 40.81
CA ALA A 228 -15.81 18.90 39.39
C ALA A 228 -14.57 18.12 38.88
N ALA A 229 -13.38 18.54 39.26
CA ALA A 229 -12.13 17.86 38.91
C ALA A 229 -12.06 16.44 39.51
N ASN A 230 -12.49 16.26 40.76
CA ASN A 230 -12.55 14.95 41.39
C ASN A 230 -13.56 14.01 40.68
N LYS A 231 -14.73 14.54 40.29
CA LYS A 231 -15.72 13.80 39.51
C LYS A 231 -15.16 13.38 38.13
N LEU A 232 -14.51 14.31 37.45
CA LEU A 232 -13.84 14.08 36.18
C LEU A 232 -12.79 12.97 36.28
N GLU A 233 -11.96 13.00 37.31
CA GLU A 233 -10.92 11.99 37.54
C GLU A 233 -11.52 10.59 37.81
N GLN A 234 -12.61 10.54 38.61
CA GLN A 234 -13.31 9.29 38.86
C GLN A 234 -13.95 8.71 37.59
N ILE A 235 -14.55 9.56 36.75
CA ILE A 235 -15.14 9.11 35.48
C ILE A 235 -14.05 8.64 34.51
N LYS A 236 -12.91 9.40 34.42
CA LYS A 236 -11.75 8.99 33.63
C LYS A 236 -11.18 7.64 34.10
N LYS A 237 -11.00 7.46 35.41
CA LYS A 237 -10.54 6.16 35.96
C LYS A 237 -11.51 5.01 35.66
N ARG A 238 -12.81 5.23 35.78
CA ARG A 238 -13.83 4.21 35.42
C ARG A 238 -13.82 3.92 33.91
N PHE A 239 -13.68 4.95 33.10
CA PHE A 239 -13.60 4.81 31.65
C PHE A 239 -12.36 4.02 31.22
N HIS A 240 -11.17 4.36 31.76
CA HIS A 240 -9.96 3.61 31.50
C HIS A 240 -10.04 2.15 31.95
N LYS A 241 -10.57 1.90 33.14
CA LYS A 241 -10.76 0.53 33.64
C LYS A 241 -11.72 -0.28 32.77
N ARG A 242 -12.84 0.31 32.36
CA ARG A 242 -13.83 -0.33 31.49
C ARG A 242 -13.31 -0.62 30.09
N ASN A 243 -12.40 0.22 29.56
CA ASN A 243 -11.80 0.00 28.25
C ASN A 243 -10.63 -0.98 28.30
N ALA A 244 -9.90 -1.06 29.40
CA ALA A 244 -8.82 -2.04 29.59
C ALA A 244 -9.33 -3.50 29.59
N ASP A 245 -10.57 -3.70 30.05
CA ASP A 245 -11.20 -5.05 30.11
C ASP A 245 -11.98 -5.41 28.82
N ARG A 246 -12.01 -4.53 27.81
CA ARG A 246 -12.81 -4.70 26.61
C ARG A 246 -11.96 -5.20 25.44
N THR A 247 -11.92 -6.50 25.23
CA THR A 247 -11.40 -7.10 24.01
C THR A 247 -12.45 -7.00 22.90
N VAL A 248 -12.19 -6.22 21.87
CA VAL A 248 -13.02 -6.12 20.67
C VAL A 248 -12.42 -7.04 19.61
N ALA A 249 -13.23 -7.86 18.95
CA ALA A 249 -12.76 -8.75 17.90
C ALA A 249 -12.67 -8.01 16.56
N VAL A 250 -11.60 -8.31 15.82
CA VAL A 250 -11.43 -7.90 14.42
C VAL A 250 -11.98 -9.00 13.53
N THR A 251 -12.96 -8.67 12.71
CA THR A 251 -13.70 -9.58 11.85
C THR A 251 -13.31 -9.45 10.38
N GLU A 252 -13.75 -10.39 9.54
CA GLU A 252 -13.64 -10.29 8.08
C GLU A 252 -14.25 -8.99 7.54
N GLU A 253 -15.35 -8.51 8.10
CA GLU A 253 -16.00 -7.26 7.68
C GLU A 253 -15.13 -6.04 7.91
N ASP A 254 -14.36 -6.00 9.01
CA ASP A 254 -13.44 -4.91 9.30
C ASP A 254 -12.31 -4.86 8.28
N ILE A 255 -11.75 -6.01 7.94
CA ILE A 255 -10.74 -6.17 6.87
C ILE A 255 -11.31 -5.71 5.53
N ALA A 256 -12.50 -6.18 5.14
CA ALA A 256 -13.17 -5.77 3.91
C ALA A 256 -13.44 -4.25 3.88
N GLY A 257 -13.73 -3.65 5.04
CA GLY A 257 -13.89 -2.20 5.19
C GLY A 257 -12.61 -1.42 4.91
N VAL A 258 -11.45 -1.91 5.36
CA VAL A 258 -10.15 -1.29 5.07
C VAL A 258 -9.81 -1.39 3.60
N VAL A 259 -9.90 -2.59 3.04
CA VAL A 259 -9.63 -2.82 1.60
C VAL A 259 -10.55 -1.96 0.74
N SER A 260 -11.83 -1.83 1.11
CA SER A 260 -12.78 -0.95 0.40
C SER A 260 -12.38 0.52 0.45
N GLN A 261 -11.84 0.98 1.57
CA GLN A 261 -11.39 2.36 1.71
C GLN A 261 -10.16 2.65 0.85
N TRP A 262 -9.19 1.73 0.79
CA TRP A 262 -7.97 1.89 0.01
C TRP A 262 -8.23 1.83 -1.49
N THR A 263 -9.00 0.83 -1.90
CA THR A 263 -9.22 0.55 -3.32
C THR A 263 -10.40 1.32 -3.91
N LYS A 264 -11.23 1.97 -3.06
CA LYS A 264 -12.52 2.58 -3.42
C LYS A 264 -13.53 1.58 -3.99
N ILE A 265 -13.29 0.28 -3.83
CA ILE A 265 -14.18 -0.79 -4.27
C ILE A 265 -15.02 -1.23 -3.07
N PRO A 266 -16.35 -1.27 -3.16
CA PRO A 266 -17.20 -1.69 -2.05
C PRO A 266 -17.14 -3.22 -1.82
N VAL A 267 -15.99 -3.71 -1.31
CA VAL A 267 -15.69 -5.15 -1.14
C VAL A 267 -16.74 -5.84 -0.26
N GLN A 268 -17.24 -5.17 0.77
CA GLN A 268 -18.33 -5.69 1.64
C GLN A 268 -19.61 -6.00 0.86
N LYS A 269 -19.97 -5.17 -0.14
CA LYS A 269 -21.13 -5.40 -0.99
C LYS A 269 -20.90 -6.47 -2.05
N LEU A 270 -19.65 -6.80 -2.36
CA LEU A 270 -19.31 -7.80 -3.37
C LEU A 270 -19.37 -9.24 -2.82
N ALA A 271 -19.15 -9.44 -1.52
CA ALA A 271 -19.17 -10.77 -0.90
C ALA A 271 -20.57 -11.36 -0.78
N GLU A 272 -21.56 -10.54 -0.39
CA GLU A 272 -22.90 -11.05 -0.03
C GLU A 272 -23.89 -11.28 -1.19
N SER A 273 -23.66 -10.72 -2.38
CA SER A 273 -24.68 -10.80 -3.43
C SER A 273 -24.21 -10.69 -4.87
N GLU A 274 -23.01 -11.13 -5.20
CA GLU A 274 -22.55 -11.09 -6.59
C GLU A 274 -23.59 -11.76 -7.53
N SER A 275 -24.10 -12.90 -7.14
CA SER A 275 -25.17 -13.59 -7.88
C SER A 275 -26.49 -12.80 -7.92
N ALA A 276 -26.90 -12.18 -6.82
CA ALA A 276 -28.15 -11.42 -6.76
C ALA A 276 -28.06 -10.11 -7.56
N ARG A 277 -26.91 -9.43 -7.49
CA ARG A 277 -26.63 -8.21 -8.30
C ARG A 277 -26.58 -8.54 -9.79
N LEU A 278 -25.88 -9.62 -10.17
CA LEU A 278 -25.82 -10.07 -11.56
C LEU A 278 -27.20 -10.45 -12.11
N ASN A 279 -28.06 -11.02 -11.28
CA ASN A 279 -29.43 -11.32 -11.69
C ASN A 279 -30.27 -10.05 -11.96
N LYS A 280 -30.03 -8.98 -11.19
CA LYS A 280 -30.72 -7.68 -11.34
C LYS A 280 -29.97 -6.71 -12.28
N LEU A 281 -28.82 -7.10 -12.85
CA LEU A 281 -27.98 -6.23 -13.65
C LEU A 281 -28.76 -5.57 -14.80
N GLU A 282 -29.53 -6.34 -15.53
CA GLU A 282 -30.34 -5.85 -16.67
C GLU A 282 -31.35 -4.78 -16.21
N GLN A 283 -32.06 -5.02 -15.11
CA GLN A 283 -33.00 -4.06 -14.54
C GLN A 283 -32.29 -2.79 -14.05
N THR A 284 -31.07 -2.93 -13.51
CA THR A 284 -30.29 -1.79 -13.04
C THR A 284 -29.81 -0.92 -14.21
N LEU A 285 -29.36 -1.53 -15.30
CA LEU A 285 -28.96 -0.82 -16.51
C LEU A 285 -30.15 -0.06 -17.14
N HIS A 286 -31.34 -0.67 -17.18
CA HIS A 286 -32.55 -0.03 -17.72
C HIS A 286 -33.05 1.16 -16.91
N LYS A 287 -32.64 1.33 -15.65
CA LYS A 287 -32.96 2.52 -14.86
C LYS A 287 -32.31 3.80 -15.43
N ARG A 288 -31.12 3.66 -16.04
CA ARG A 288 -30.36 4.78 -16.62
C ARG A 288 -30.48 4.84 -18.14
N VAL A 289 -30.46 3.69 -18.79
CA VAL A 289 -30.52 3.60 -20.26
C VAL A 289 -31.93 3.26 -20.68
N VAL A 290 -32.65 4.24 -21.12
CA VAL A 290 -34.02 4.09 -21.63
C VAL A 290 -33.97 3.65 -23.11
N GLY A 291 -34.68 2.60 -23.43
CA GLY A 291 -34.56 1.94 -24.73
C GLY A 291 -33.32 1.04 -24.81
N GLN A 292 -32.82 0.71 -26.02
CA GLN A 292 -31.63 -0.13 -26.26
C GLN A 292 -31.70 -1.50 -25.60
N GLU A 293 -32.89 -2.12 -25.57
CA GLU A 293 -33.15 -3.39 -24.85
C GLU A 293 -32.25 -4.52 -25.30
N GLU A 294 -31.99 -4.65 -26.62
CA GLU A 294 -31.09 -5.68 -27.16
C GLU A 294 -29.65 -5.49 -26.69
N ALA A 295 -29.15 -4.24 -26.68
CA ALA A 295 -27.78 -3.93 -26.25
C ALA A 295 -27.60 -4.20 -24.75
N VAL A 296 -28.53 -3.75 -23.92
CA VAL A 296 -28.52 -3.95 -22.45
C VAL A 296 -28.58 -5.46 -22.13
N SER A 297 -29.49 -6.21 -22.78
CA SER A 297 -29.62 -7.64 -22.58
C SER A 297 -28.35 -8.41 -23.02
N ALA A 298 -27.75 -8.02 -24.16
CA ALA A 298 -26.52 -8.63 -24.67
C ALA A 298 -25.35 -8.42 -23.69
N VAL A 299 -25.17 -7.18 -23.19
CA VAL A 299 -24.13 -6.86 -22.19
C VAL A 299 -24.37 -7.64 -20.89
N ALA A 300 -25.58 -7.62 -20.35
CA ALA A 300 -25.91 -8.32 -19.11
C ALA A 300 -25.67 -9.85 -19.23
N LYS A 301 -26.07 -10.46 -20.34
CA LYS A 301 -25.81 -11.89 -20.61
C LYS A 301 -24.32 -12.21 -20.71
N ALA A 302 -23.53 -11.35 -21.37
CA ALA A 302 -22.10 -11.55 -21.52
C ALA A 302 -21.37 -11.45 -20.16
N ILE A 303 -21.72 -10.47 -19.33
CA ILE A 303 -21.16 -10.31 -17.98
C ILE A 303 -21.53 -11.52 -17.11
N LYS A 304 -22.80 -11.95 -17.12
CA LYS A 304 -23.22 -13.15 -16.38
C LYS A 304 -22.40 -14.38 -16.78
N ARG A 305 -22.19 -14.61 -18.09
CA ARG A 305 -21.37 -15.73 -18.60
C ARG A 305 -19.91 -15.61 -18.16
N GLY A 306 -19.33 -14.41 -18.18
CA GLY A 306 -17.94 -14.17 -17.76
C GLY A 306 -17.70 -14.47 -16.27
N ARG A 307 -18.70 -14.30 -15.41
CA ARG A 307 -18.61 -14.52 -13.96
C ARG A 307 -18.90 -15.95 -13.51
N VAL A 308 -19.60 -16.76 -14.31
CA VAL A 308 -19.91 -18.17 -13.98
C VAL A 308 -18.68 -19.10 -14.07
N GLY A 309 -17.48 -18.57 -14.33
CA GLY A 309 -16.25 -19.36 -14.26
C GLY A 309 -15.91 -20.20 -15.51
N LEU A 310 -16.61 -20.00 -16.62
CA LEU A 310 -16.33 -20.68 -17.89
C LEU A 310 -15.21 -20.03 -18.72
N LYS A 311 -14.63 -18.92 -18.23
CA LYS A 311 -13.54 -18.20 -18.90
C LYS A 311 -12.23 -18.27 -18.09
N ASP A 312 -11.11 -18.14 -18.81
CA ASP A 312 -9.79 -17.96 -18.23
C ASP A 312 -9.77 -16.72 -17.32
N PRO A 313 -9.40 -16.84 -16.02
CA PRO A 313 -9.37 -15.72 -15.09
C PRO A 313 -8.37 -14.62 -15.48
N LYS A 314 -7.46 -14.89 -16.41
CA LYS A 314 -6.50 -13.93 -16.94
C LYS A 314 -7.08 -13.01 -18.01
N ARG A 315 -8.24 -13.30 -18.56
CA ARG A 315 -8.86 -12.51 -19.63
C ARG A 315 -9.89 -11.53 -19.08
N PRO A 316 -10.13 -10.39 -19.78
CA PRO A 316 -11.17 -9.45 -19.40
C PRO A 316 -12.54 -10.12 -19.24
N ILE A 317 -13.34 -9.69 -18.27
CA ILE A 317 -14.68 -10.24 -17.99
C ILE A 317 -15.59 -10.15 -19.21
N GLY A 318 -15.50 -9.06 -19.97
CA GLY A 318 -16.20 -8.84 -21.23
C GLY A 318 -15.57 -7.73 -22.04
N SER A 319 -15.52 -7.92 -23.35
CA SER A 319 -15.10 -6.92 -24.33
C SER A 319 -16.27 -6.67 -25.25
N PHE A 320 -16.65 -5.41 -25.42
CA PHE A 320 -17.85 -4.98 -26.15
C PHE A 320 -17.48 -3.96 -27.21
N LEU A 321 -18.06 -4.07 -28.38
CA LEU A 321 -17.98 -3.06 -29.42
C LEU A 321 -19.38 -2.47 -29.62
N PHE A 322 -19.54 -1.18 -29.25
CA PHE A 322 -20.80 -0.45 -29.44
C PHE A 322 -20.80 0.29 -30.77
N LEU A 323 -21.67 -0.11 -31.66
CA LEU A 323 -21.85 0.49 -32.98
C LEU A 323 -23.15 1.29 -33.02
N GLY A 324 -23.11 2.52 -33.53
CA GLY A 324 -24.29 3.37 -33.67
C GLY A 324 -23.94 4.85 -33.80
N PRO A 325 -24.89 5.69 -34.23
CA PRO A 325 -24.69 7.14 -34.39
C PRO A 325 -24.40 7.81 -33.04
N THR A 326 -23.98 9.09 -33.10
CA THR A 326 -23.75 9.89 -31.89
C THR A 326 -25.07 10.15 -31.16
N GLY A 327 -25.00 10.21 -29.81
CA GLY A 327 -26.18 10.54 -28.98
C GLY A 327 -27.11 9.39 -28.63
N VAL A 328 -26.85 8.15 -29.09
CA VAL A 328 -27.73 6.99 -28.81
C VAL A 328 -27.47 6.32 -27.45
N GLY A 329 -26.57 6.85 -26.63
CA GLY A 329 -26.33 6.36 -25.25
C GLY A 329 -25.16 5.39 -25.08
N LYS A 330 -24.23 5.25 -26.05
CA LYS A 330 -23.06 4.34 -25.94
C LYS A 330 -22.20 4.60 -24.68
N THR A 331 -21.84 5.86 -24.46
CA THR A 331 -21.05 6.28 -23.29
C THR A 331 -21.85 6.13 -22.00
N GLU A 332 -23.16 6.43 -22.03
CA GLU A 332 -24.03 6.30 -20.86
C GLU A 332 -24.22 4.83 -20.44
N LEU A 333 -24.32 3.92 -21.40
CA LEU A 333 -24.35 2.49 -21.10
C LEU A 333 -23.06 2.02 -20.43
N SER A 334 -21.89 2.54 -20.84
CA SER A 334 -20.60 2.22 -20.21
C SER A 334 -20.52 2.75 -18.78
N LYS A 335 -21.03 3.96 -18.51
CA LYS A 335 -21.13 4.54 -17.15
C LYS A 335 -22.09 3.73 -16.27
N ALA A 336 -23.29 3.43 -16.78
CA ALA A 336 -24.25 2.60 -16.07
C ALA A 336 -23.68 1.20 -15.74
N LEU A 337 -22.86 0.64 -16.64
CA LEU A 337 -22.19 -0.62 -16.41
C LEU A 337 -21.13 -0.51 -15.30
N ALA A 338 -20.31 0.54 -15.28
CA ALA A 338 -19.33 0.78 -14.23
C ALA A 338 -20.00 0.92 -12.87
N GLU A 339 -21.06 1.70 -12.77
CA GLU A 339 -21.86 1.87 -11.55
C GLU A 339 -22.49 0.54 -11.09
N ALA A 340 -23.08 -0.21 -12.01
CA ALA A 340 -23.72 -1.48 -11.68
C ALA A 340 -22.74 -2.56 -11.21
N LEU A 341 -21.54 -2.63 -11.80
CA LEU A 341 -20.52 -3.65 -11.46
C LEU A 341 -19.70 -3.25 -10.24
N PHE A 342 -19.26 -2.00 -10.16
CA PHE A 342 -18.30 -1.53 -9.17
C PHE A 342 -18.89 -0.57 -8.13
N GLY A 343 -20.15 -0.17 -8.29
CA GLY A 343 -20.87 0.67 -7.33
C GLY A 343 -20.52 2.15 -7.39
N ASN A 344 -19.67 2.55 -8.33
CA ASN A 344 -19.31 3.93 -8.59
C ASN A 344 -19.18 4.18 -10.10
N GLU A 345 -19.69 5.29 -10.57
CA GLU A 345 -19.57 5.76 -11.95
C GLU A 345 -18.12 6.12 -12.32
N ASP A 346 -17.34 6.61 -11.33
CA ASP A 346 -15.92 6.97 -11.49
C ASP A 346 -15.02 5.75 -11.70
N ALA A 347 -15.53 4.52 -11.52
CA ALA A 347 -14.84 3.30 -11.89
C ALA A 347 -14.79 3.07 -13.41
N MET A 348 -14.93 4.14 -14.21
CA MET A 348 -14.78 4.15 -15.65
C MET A 348 -13.56 4.97 -16.06
N ILE A 349 -12.62 4.32 -16.74
CA ILE A 349 -11.47 4.97 -17.37
C ILE A 349 -11.87 5.28 -18.82
N ARG A 350 -12.05 6.56 -19.15
CA ARG A 350 -12.34 6.99 -20.52
C ARG A 350 -11.06 7.39 -21.22
N VAL A 351 -10.81 6.80 -22.37
CA VAL A 351 -9.68 7.11 -23.25
C VAL A 351 -10.23 7.59 -24.58
N ASP A 352 -10.01 8.86 -24.91
CA ASP A 352 -10.43 9.45 -26.18
C ASP A 352 -9.38 9.13 -27.25
N MET A 353 -9.77 8.34 -28.24
CA MET A 353 -8.86 7.90 -29.28
C MET A 353 -8.46 8.98 -30.28
N SER A 354 -9.14 10.13 -30.27
CA SER A 354 -8.69 11.30 -31.05
C SER A 354 -7.35 11.87 -30.57
N GLU A 355 -6.96 11.61 -29.33
CA GLU A 355 -5.62 11.98 -28.80
C GLU A 355 -4.51 11.00 -29.24
N TYR A 356 -4.90 9.84 -29.83
CA TYR A 356 -4.00 8.75 -30.20
C TYR A 356 -3.96 8.49 -31.71
N MET A 357 -4.09 9.55 -32.50
CA MET A 357 -4.05 9.49 -33.97
C MET A 357 -2.63 9.34 -34.50
N GLU A 358 -1.61 9.76 -33.77
CA GLU A 358 -0.22 9.74 -34.18
C GLU A 358 0.53 8.52 -33.63
N LYS A 359 1.55 8.06 -34.37
CA LYS A 359 2.40 6.92 -33.97
C LYS A 359 3.04 7.09 -32.60
N HIS A 360 3.43 8.30 -32.24
CA HIS A 360 4.04 8.60 -30.94
C HIS A 360 3.06 8.50 -29.76
N SER A 361 1.77 8.55 -30.04
CA SER A 361 0.74 8.48 -29.00
C SER A 361 0.63 7.10 -28.34
N VAL A 362 1.09 6.04 -29.01
CA VAL A 362 1.20 4.70 -28.43
C VAL A 362 2.11 4.70 -27.19
N ALA A 363 3.23 5.45 -27.27
CA ALA A 363 4.15 5.60 -26.13
C ALA A 363 3.50 6.33 -24.94
N LYS A 364 2.52 7.21 -25.17
CA LYS A 364 1.75 7.82 -24.07
C LYS A 364 0.86 6.81 -23.35
N MET A 365 0.37 5.81 -24.06
CA MET A 365 -0.55 4.81 -23.51
C MET A 365 0.15 3.80 -22.59
N ILE A 366 1.31 3.25 -23.04
CA ILE A 366 2.03 2.17 -22.34
C ILE A 366 3.40 2.61 -21.77
N GLY A 367 3.84 3.83 -22.05
CA GLY A 367 5.14 4.39 -21.66
C GLY A 367 6.16 4.39 -22.79
N SER A 368 7.14 5.28 -22.70
CA SER A 368 8.22 5.42 -23.67
C SER A 368 9.27 4.31 -23.53
N PRO A 369 9.83 3.79 -24.63
CA PRO A 369 10.90 2.81 -24.56
C PRO A 369 12.14 3.35 -23.83
N PRO A 370 13.02 2.47 -23.31
CA PRO A 370 14.26 2.88 -22.67
C PRO A 370 15.09 3.78 -23.57
N GLY A 371 15.58 4.90 -23.04
CA GLY A 371 16.40 5.88 -23.76
C GLY A 371 15.65 7.06 -24.38
N TYR A 372 14.34 7.08 -24.31
CA TYR A 372 13.53 8.24 -24.75
C TYR A 372 13.09 9.09 -23.55
N VAL A 373 12.90 10.39 -23.79
CA VAL A 373 12.38 11.33 -22.79
C VAL A 373 10.99 10.88 -22.34
N GLY A 374 10.75 10.83 -21.01
CA GLY A 374 9.48 10.36 -20.44
C GLY A 374 9.40 8.84 -20.17
N HIS A 375 10.51 8.10 -20.23
CA HIS A 375 10.55 6.69 -19.87
C HIS A 375 10.18 6.43 -18.41
N ASP A 376 10.57 7.33 -17.50
CA ASP A 376 10.31 7.23 -16.07
C ASP A 376 8.85 7.57 -15.69
N ASP A 377 8.10 8.25 -16.56
CA ASP A 377 6.73 8.72 -16.28
C ASP A 377 5.67 7.59 -16.40
N GLY A 378 6.05 6.45 -16.97
CA GLY A 378 5.09 5.36 -17.21
C GLY A 378 4.04 5.69 -18.28
N GLY A 379 3.21 4.71 -18.65
CA GLY A 379 2.09 4.94 -19.59
C GLY A 379 0.83 5.42 -18.88
N GLN A 380 0.10 6.34 -19.48
CA GLN A 380 -1.12 6.90 -18.89
C GLN A 380 -2.18 5.82 -18.64
N LEU A 381 -2.43 4.93 -19.60
CA LEU A 381 -3.41 3.87 -19.46
C LEU A 381 -2.92 2.81 -18.47
N SER A 382 -1.68 2.34 -18.60
CA SER A 382 -1.12 1.33 -17.70
C SER A 382 -1.10 1.79 -16.25
N GLU A 383 -0.76 3.06 -15.98
CA GLU A 383 -0.75 3.62 -14.65
C GLU A 383 -2.18 3.79 -14.07
N GLN A 384 -3.16 4.24 -14.88
CA GLN A 384 -4.54 4.35 -14.45
C GLN A 384 -5.16 2.99 -14.11
N VAL A 385 -4.90 1.97 -14.95
CA VAL A 385 -5.40 0.61 -14.70
C VAL A 385 -4.73 -0.01 -13.48
N ARG A 386 -3.44 0.24 -13.28
CA ARG A 386 -2.71 -0.23 -12.10
C ARG A 386 -3.26 0.37 -10.80
N ARG A 387 -3.63 1.67 -10.83
CA ARG A 387 -4.25 2.35 -9.67
C ARG A 387 -5.70 1.94 -9.47
N HIS A 388 -6.41 1.65 -10.55
CA HIS A 388 -7.83 1.28 -10.53
C HIS A 388 -8.08 -0.03 -11.27
N PRO A 389 -7.63 -1.19 -10.71
CA PRO A 389 -7.66 -2.48 -11.41
C PRO A 389 -9.08 -3.02 -11.67
N TYR A 390 -10.08 -2.51 -10.93
CA TYR A 390 -11.49 -2.86 -11.11
C TYR A 390 -12.22 -1.69 -11.74
N SER A 391 -12.10 -1.57 -13.06
CA SER A 391 -12.69 -0.47 -13.82
C SER A 391 -13.25 -0.95 -15.16
N VAL A 392 -14.11 -0.12 -15.75
CA VAL A 392 -14.54 -0.24 -17.14
C VAL A 392 -13.67 0.69 -17.97
N ILE A 393 -12.95 0.16 -18.95
CA ILE A 393 -12.18 0.99 -19.86
C ILE A 393 -13.05 1.26 -21.10
N LEU A 394 -13.33 2.52 -21.37
CA LEU A 394 -14.03 2.97 -22.56
C LEU A 394 -13.05 3.62 -23.54
N PHE A 395 -12.84 2.99 -24.67
CA PHE A 395 -12.15 3.57 -25.81
C PHE A 395 -13.17 4.29 -26.68
N ASP A 396 -13.23 5.59 -26.55
CA ASP A 396 -14.20 6.42 -27.32
C ASP A 396 -13.59 6.81 -28.67
N GLU A 397 -14.42 6.86 -29.72
CA GLU A 397 -14.02 7.18 -31.10
C GLU A 397 -12.86 6.29 -31.63
N ILE A 398 -12.98 4.99 -31.40
CA ILE A 398 -11.92 4.00 -31.71
C ILE A 398 -11.45 4.03 -33.17
N GLU A 399 -12.31 4.46 -34.10
CA GLU A 399 -12.01 4.62 -35.52
C GLU A 399 -10.95 5.67 -35.82
N LYS A 400 -10.68 6.59 -34.88
CA LYS A 400 -9.66 7.63 -35.04
C LYS A 400 -8.26 7.18 -34.59
N ALA A 401 -8.17 6.04 -33.90
CA ALA A 401 -6.92 5.55 -33.34
C ALA A 401 -5.92 5.17 -34.45
N HIS A 402 -4.60 5.41 -34.17
CA HIS A 402 -3.54 4.89 -35.02
C HIS A 402 -3.56 3.35 -35.06
N PRO A 403 -3.24 2.70 -36.20
CA PRO A 403 -3.22 1.23 -36.29
C PRO A 403 -2.39 0.53 -35.21
N ASP A 404 -1.29 1.10 -34.76
CA ASP A 404 -0.45 0.51 -33.72
C ASP A 404 -1.16 0.40 -32.37
N VAL A 405 -2.19 1.21 -32.09
CA VAL A 405 -3.03 1.10 -30.89
C VAL A 405 -3.82 -0.22 -30.91
N PHE A 406 -4.29 -0.66 -32.08
CA PHE A 406 -5.01 -1.93 -32.21
C PHE A 406 -4.14 -3.12 -31.84
N ASN A 407 -2.81 -3.06 -32.07
CA ASN A 407 -1.89 -4.14 -31.67
C ASN A 407 -1.84 -4.29 -30.14
N ILE A 408 -1.90 -3.17 -29.40
CA ILE A 408 -1.97 -3.20 -27.94
C ILE A 408 -3.31 -3.79 -27.48
N LEU A 409 -4.40 -3.36 -28.11
CA LEU A 409 -5.73 -3.88 -27.77
C LEU A 409 -5.84 -5.38 -28.05
N LEU A 410 -5.22 -5.89 -29.12
CA LEU A 410 -5.15 -7.32 -29.41
C LEU A 410 -4.42 -8.06 -28.29
N GLN A 411 -3.29 -7.53 -27.79
CA GLN A 411 -2.57 -8.11 -26.67
C GLN A 411 -3.45 -8.20 -25.41
N VAL A 412 -4.20 -7.12 -25.09
CA VAL A 412 -5.15 -7.11 -23.95
C VAL A 412 -6.24 -8.18 -24.13
N LEU A 413 -6.77 -8.33 -25.34
CA LEU A 413 -7.86 -9.25 -25.60
C LEU A 413 -7.42 -10.72 -25.60
N ASP A 414 -6.20 -11.00 -26.04
CA ASP A 414 -5.66 -12.36 -26.13
C ASP A 414 -4.95 -12.79 -24.85
N ASP A 415 -4.03 -11.97 -24.34
CA ASP A 415 -3.18 -12.30 -23.19
C ASP A 415 -3.77 -11.83 -21.85
N GLY A 416 -4.75 -10.92 -21.89
CA GLY A 416 -5.39 -10.33 -20.71
C GLY A 416 -4.51 -9.35 -19.93
N HIS A 417 -3.35 -8.97 -20.45
CA HIS A 417 -2.44 -8.02 -19.82
C HIS A 417 -1.66 -7.22 -20.87
N ILE A 418 -1.16 -6.07 -20.47
CA ILE A 418 -0.16 -5.27 -21.19
C ILE A 418 1.14 -5.25 -20.40
N THR A 419 2.26 -5.25 -21.12
CA THR A 419 3.56 -4.99 -20.53
C THR A 419 3.90 -3.51 -20.74
N ASP A 420 4.09 -2.76 -19.66
CA ASP A 420 4.46 -1.36 -19.74
C ASP A 420 5.94 -1.19 -20.12
N SER A 421 6.38 0.07 -20.34
CA SER A 421 7.77 0.41 -20.69
C SER A 421 8.79 0.00 -19.61
N GLN A 422 8.36 -0.21 -18.39
CA GLN A 422 9.20 -0.66 -17.26
C GLN A 422 9.23 -2.19 -17.11
N GLY A 423 8.60 -2.93 -18.03
CA GLY A 423 8.52 -4.38 -17.99
C GLY A 423 7.51 -4.94 -16.99
N ARG A 424 6.63 -4.10 -16.43
CA ARG A 424 5.59 -4.52 -15.49
C ARG A 424 4.38 -5.01 -16.26
N LYS A 425 3.77 -6.08 -15.78
CA LYS A 425 2.48 -6.59 -16.29
C LYS A 425 1.33 -5.85 -15.60
N VAL A 426 0.45 -5.29 -16.42
CA VAL A 426 -0.75 -4.55 -15.98
C VAL A 426 -1.98 -5.23 -16.55
#